data_b22aa7b33e76d41ed7b44ba48a44853a
#
_entry.id   b22aa7b33e76d41ed7b44ba48a44853a
#
_cell.length_a   1.000
_cell.length_b   1.000
_cell.length_c   1.000
_cell.angle_alpha   90.00
_cell.angle_beta   90.00
_cell.angle_gamma   90.00
#
_symmetry.space_group_name_H-M   'P 1'
#
loop_
_entity.id
_entity.type
_entity.pdbx_description
1 polymer ?
#
loop_
_entity_poly.entity_id
_entity_poly.type
_entity_poly.pdbx_seq_one_letter_code
_entity_poly.pdbx_strand_id
1 'polypeptide(L)'
;ILTITDASFAQETVHEPDGTAKPHRTQKAFMNLIMNPEILNKDSGGCHIWGWRSLTDKRVCRATLQGEAHGMLSGTEMGDRLRAIICDCKGLITDMRSWQEQCSQNMRHLWLSDCESLVSHLKNPKNERMENVRLSIDIQGLKQLLWETSDGKNLDELKAEDVAENAVRWIDTSCMVVDCLTKRMNPNVLLKLMATGRLDLNPTVESQMIKLRKQKQRASKKAMAKSSAKQQIVNDD
;
A
#
# COMPACT_ATOMS: atom_id res chain seq x y z
N ILE A 1 6.33 12.89 -5.24
CA ILE A 1 5.31 12.63 -4.22
C ILE A 1 5.45 11.20 -3.74
N LEU A 2 5.13 10.94 -2.47
CA LEU A 2 5.07 9.61 -1.89
C LEU A 2 3.72 9.43 -1.20
N THR A 3 3.03 8.33 -1.50
CA THR A 3 1.77 7.92 -0.86
C THR A 3 2.00 6.64 -0.08
N ILE A 4 1.66 6.65 1.22
CA ILE A 4 1.68 5.47 2.09
C ILE A 4 0.25 5.12 2.44
N THR A 5 -0.12 3.85 2.31
CA THR A 5 -1.49 3.38 2.55
C THR A 5 -1.54 2.15 3.42
N ASP A 6 -2.57 2.04 4.23
CA ASP A 6 -2.88 0.87 5.06
C ASP A 6 -4.40 0.69 5.18
N ALA A 7 -4.83 -0.53 5.42
CA ALA A 7 -6.21 -0.83 5.76
C ALA A 7 -6.31 -1.88 6.88
N SER A 8 -7.18 -1.60 7.82
CA SER A 8 -7.55 -2.54 8.89
C SER A 8 -8.87 -3.20 8.55
N PHE A 9 -8.81 -4.49 8.19
CA PHE A 9 -10.00 -5.24 7.79
C PHE A 9 -10.83 -5.67 8.99
N ALA A 10 -12.10 -5.23 9.03
CA ALA A 10 -13.14 -5.71 9.95
C ALA A 10 -12.78 -5.65 11.46
N GLN A 11 -11.90 -4.76 11.88
CA GLN A 11 -11.46 -4.68 13.29
C GLN A 11 -12.28 -3.73 14.16
N GLU A 12 -13.11 -2.87 13.58
CA GLU A 12 -13.90 -1.92 14.36
C GLU A 12 -15.37 -2.33 14.47
N THR A 13 -15.81 -2.49 15.70
CA THR A 13 -17.25 -2.57 16.02
C THR A 13 -17.73 -1.15 16.25
N VAL A 14 -18.59 -0.67 15.39
CA VAL A 14 -19.27 0.62 15.59
C VAL A 14 -20.48 0.38 16.48
N HIS A 15 -20.49 0.97 17.67
CA HIS A 15 -21.64 1.01 18.53
C HIS A 15 -22.52 2.20 18.15
N GLU A 16 -23.75 1.93 17.75
CA GLU A 16 -24.75 2.97 17.52
C GLU A 16 -25.21 3.57 18.86
N PRO A 17 -25.77 4.78 18.87
CA PRO A 17 -26.30 5.42 20.08
C PRO A 17 -27.35 4.60 20.81
N ASP A 18 -28.03 3.68 20.13
CA ASP A 18 -29.03 2.74 20.66
C ASP A 18 -28.39 1.49 21.31
N GLY A 19 -27.06 1.41 21.37
CA GLY A 19 -26.32 0.28 21.93
C GLY A 19 -26.18 -0.92 21.00
N THR A 20 -26.74 -0.85 19.77
CA THR A 20 -26.57 -1.92 18.79
C THR A 20 -25.15 -1.92 18.22
N ALA A 21 -24.53 -3.10 18.15
CA ALA A 21 -23.23 -3.28 17.52
C ALA A 21 -23.40 -3.49 16.02
N LYS A 22 -22.92 -2.57 15.19
CA LYS A 22 -22.83 -2.78 13.75
C LYS A 22 -21.65 -3.65 13.38
N PRO A 23 -21.78 -4.48 12.33
CA PRO A 23 -20.70 -5.35 11.89
C PRO A 23 -19.44 -4.54 11.57
N HIS A 24 -18.31 -5.13 11.88
CA HIS A 24 -16.98 -4.62 11.65
C HIS A 24 -16.81 -3.98 10.27
N ARG A 25 -16.45 -2.71 10.25
CA ARG A 25 -16.12 -1.98 9.03
C ARG A 25 -14.62 -1.94 8.82
N THR A 26 -14.22 -1.92 7.57
CA THR A 26 -12.83 -1.71 7.19
C THR A 26 -12.48 -0.24 7.39
N GLN A 27 -11.41 0.01 8.13
CA GLN A 27 -10.80 1.33 8.24
C GLN A 27 -9.67 1.41 7.23
N LYS A 28 -9.63 2.46 6.43
CA LYS A 28 -8.54 2.73 5.49
C LYS A 28 -7.89 4.06 5.82
N ALA A 29 -6.59 4.12 5.65
CA ALA A 29 -5.84 5.35 5.83
C ALA A 29 -4.79 5.53 4.75
N PHE A 30 -4.46 6.78 4.49
CA PHE A 30 -3.33 7.15 3.67
C PHE A 30 -2.66 8.44 4.17
N MET A 31 -1.40 8.58 3.81
CA MET A 31 -0.61 9.79 4.03
C MET A 31 0.15 10.13 2.76
N ASN A 32 0.08 11.40 2.36
CA ASN A 32 0.83 11.93 1.24
C ASN A 32 1.96 12.82 1.73
N LEU A 33 3.15 12.57 1.22
CA LEU A 33 4.39 13.25 1.59
C LEU A 33 5.02 13.88 0.35
N ILE A 34 5.59 15.07 0.54
CA ILE A 34 6.58 15.62 -0.39
C ILE A 34 7.93 15.10 0.10
N MET A 35 8.66 14.40 -0.77
CA MET A 35 9.88 13.69 -0.42
C MET A 35 11.10 14.24 -1.14
N ASN A 36 12.25 14.16 -0.47
CA ASN A 36 13.52 14.28 -1.16
C ASN A 36 13.71 13.09 -2.12
N PRO A 37 14.16 13.33 -3.37
CA PRO A 37 14.40 12.27 -4.35
C PRO A 37 15.34 11.14 -3.89
N GLU A 38 16.15 11.35 -2.86
CA GLU A 38 17.02 10.33 -2.27
C GLU A 38 16.30 9.04 -1.88
N ILE A 39 15.00 9.13 -1.52
CA ILE A 39 14.17 7.97 -1.13
C ILE A 39 14.06 6.94 -2.26
N LEU A 40 14.27 7.32 -3.51
CA LEU A 40 14.25 6.41 -4.65
C LEU A 40 15.42 5.43 -4.63
N ASN A 41 16.57 5.88 -4.13
CA ASN A 41 17.83 5.14 -4.11
C ASN A 41 18.28 4.71 -2.70
N LYS A 42 17.79 5.41 -1.68
CA LYS A 42 18.05 5.13 -0.26
C LYS A 42 16.73 4.88 0.43
N ASP A 43 16.66 3.93 1.32
CA ASP A 43 15.43 3.63 2.08
C ASP A 43 15.17 4.67 3.18
N SER A 44 15.69 5.88 3.02
CA SER A 44 15.43 7.01 3.93
C SER A 44 15.57 8.34 3.19
N GLY A 45 14.84 9.36 3.66
CA GLY A 45 14.92 10.70 3.09
C GLY A 45 14.15 11.74 3.88
N GLY A 46 14.55 13.00 3.72
CA GLY A 46 13.80 14.14 4.25
C GLY A 46 12.43 14.24 3.60
N CYS A 47 11.41 14.59 4.39
CA CYS A 47 10.05 14.68 3.91
C CYS A 47 9.26 15.78 4.62
N HIS A 48 8.16 16.18 3.95
CA HIS A 48 7.15 17.04 4.50
C HIS A 48 5.78 16.37 4.38
N ILE A 49 5.04 16.29 5.48
CA ILE A 49 3.67 15.77 5.49
C ILE A 49 2.78 16.80 4.82
N TRP A 50 2.20 16.45 3.69
CA TRP A 50 1.22 17.29 3.01
C TRP A 50 -0.19 17.07 3.54
N GLY A 51 -0.59 15.81 3.68
CA GLY A 51 -1.92 15.50 4.15
C GLY A 51 -2.09 14.02 4.46
N TRP A 52 -3.11 13.74 5.23
CA TRP A 52 -3.47 12.39 5.62
C TRP A 52 -4.97 12.27 5.81
N ARG A 53 -5.48 11.06 5.70
CA ARG A 53 -6.86 10.72 6.04
C ARG A 53 -6.94 9.35 6.68
N SER A 54 -7.86 9.21 7.61
CA SER A 54 -8.30 7.95 8.17
C SER A 54 -9.82 7.89 8.04
N LEU A 55 -10.34 6.93 7.32
CA LEU A 55 -11.75 6.86 6.91
C LEU A 55 -12.27 5.43 7.04
N THR A 56 -13.49 5.30 7.54
CA THR A 56 -14.23 4.05 7.40
C THR A 56 -14.60 3.82 5.94
N ASP A 57 -14.28 2.66 5.39
CA ASP A 57 -14.67 2.34 4.02
C ASP A 57 -16.20 2.19 3.95
N LYS A 58 -16.81 2.92 3.03
CA LYS A 58 -18.25 2.84 2.77
C LYS A 58 -18.65 1.59 2.01
N ARG A 59 -17.69 0.95 1.33
CA ARG A 59 -17.89 -0.29 0.59
C ARG A 59 -17.69 -1.48 1.51
N VAL A 60 -18.45 -2.54 1.26
CA VAL A 60 -18.24 -3.81 1.97
C VAL A 60 -17.01 -4.49 1.39
N CYS A 61 -15.96 -4.58 2.18
CA CYS A 61 -14.79 -5.39 1.86
C CYS A 61 -15.02 -6.84 2.27
N ARG A 62 -14.68 -7.78 1.41
CA ARG A 62 -14.79 -9.22 1.67
C ARG A 62 -13.46 -9.87 2.02
N ALA A 63 -12.36 -9.14 1.81
CA ALA A 63 -11.00 -9.58 2.09
C ALA A 63 -10.11 -8.38 2.42
N THR A 64 -9.02 -8.62 3.13
CA THR A 64 -8.00 -7.61 3.46
C THR A 64 -7.48 -6.91 2.21
N LEU A 65 -7.13 -7.68 1.18
CA LEU A 65 -6.63 -7.16 -0.10
C LEU A 65 -7.56 -6.10 -0.72
N GLN A 66 -8.88 -6.24 -0.56
CA GLN A 66 -9.84 -5.27 -1.08
C GLN A 66 -9.79 -3.95 -0.29
N GLY A 67 -9.67 -4.02 1.03
CA GLY A 67 -9.48 -2.83 1.87
C GLY A 67 -8.21 -2.08 1.51
N GLU A 68 -7.11 -2.81 1.34
CA GLU A 68 -5.82 -2.26 0.93
C GLU A 68 -5.88 -1.59 -0.45
N ALA A 69 -6.55 -2.22 -1.43
CA ALA A 69 -6.74 -1.64 -2.75
C ALA A 69 -7.56 -0.34 -2.69
N HIS A 70 -8.62 -0.30 -1.87
CA HIS A 70 -9.42 0.92 -1.67
C HIS A 70 -8.61 2.03 -0.96
N GLY A 71 -7.75 1.68 0.00
CA GLY A 71 -6.82 2.59 0.64
C GLY A 71 -5.85 3.18 -0.36
N MET A 72 -5.22 2.31 -1.17
CA MET A 72 -4.28 2.70 -2.21
C MET A 72 -4.93 3.62 -3.25
N LEU A 73 -6.11 3.28 -3.78
CA LEU A 73 -6.82 4.10 -4.75
C LEU A 73 -7.12 5.50 -4.19
N SER A 74 -7.63 5.60 -2.96
CA SER A 74 -7.92 6.89 -2.34
C SER A 74 -6.67 7.73 -2.07
N GLY A 75 -5.57 7.08 -1.69
CA GLY A 75 -4.29 7.74 -1.41
C GLY A 75 -3.62 8.24 -2.68
N THR A 76 -3.61 7.43 -3.73
CA THR A 76 -2.99 7.77 -5.02
C THR A 76 -3.73 8.88 -5.74
N GLU A 77 -5.08 8.85 -5.74
CA GLU A 77 -5.88 9.97 -6.29
C GLU A 77 -5.58 11.31 -5.59
N MET A 78 -5.39 11.30 -4.27
CA MET A 78 -5.02 12.51 -3.54
C MET A 78 -3.56 12.92 -3.83
N GLY A 79 -2.65 11.95 -3.97
CA GLY A 79 -1.26 12.19 -4.36
C GLY A 79 -1.14 12.81 -5.76
N ASP A 80 -1.96 12.35 -6.71
CA ASP A 80 -2.00 12.92 -8.06
C ASP A 80 -2.56 14.34 -8.08
N ARG A 81 -3.58 14.63 -7.28
CA ARG A 81 -4.06 16.00 -7.09
C ARG A 81 -2.97 16.91 -6.52
N LEU A 82 -2.21 16.44 -5.53
CA LEU A 82 -1.08 17.19 -4.98
C LEU A 82 -0.02 17.43 -6.05
N ARG A 83 0.30 16.42 -6.84
CA ARG A 83 1.24 16.52 -7.96
C ARG A 83 0.81 17.57 -8.97
N ALA A 84 -0.47 17.57 -9.35
CA ALA A 84 -1.04 18.56 -10.25
C ALA A 84 -0.93 19.98 -9.69
N ILE A 85 -1.30 20.19 -8.42
CA ILE A 85 -1.19 21.50 -7.75
C ILE A 85 0.25 22.02 -7.77
N ILE A 86 1.22 21.18 -7.42
CA ILE A 86 2.64 21.58 -7.38
C ILE A 86 3.15 21.90 -8.79
N CYS A 87 2.80 21.08 -9.79
CA CYS A 87 3.20 21.32 -11.18
C CYS A 87 2.58 22.60 -11.72
N ASP A 88 1.32 22.86 -11.45
CA ASP A 88 0.63 24.09 -11.85
C ASP A 88 1.26 25.32 -11.20
N CYS A 89 1.49 25.30 -9.89
CA CYS A 89 2.17 26.39 -9.17
C CYS A 89 3.59 26.68 -9.70
N LYS A 90 4.24 25.69 -10.31
CA LYS A 90 5.55 25.85 -10.95
C LYS A 90 5.47 26.24 -12.42
N GLY A 91 4.28 26.39 -13.00
CA GLY A 91 4.07 26.68 -14.41
C GLY A 91 4.48 25.54 -15.34
N LEU A 92 4.46 24.29 -14.84
CA LEU A 92 4.84 23.10 -15.60
C LEU A 92 3.67 22.49 -16.38
N ILE A 93 2.43 22.93 -16.08
CA ILE A 93 1.23 22.51 -16.82
C ILE A 93 0.92 23.61 -17.83
N THR A 94 1.15 23.30 -19.09
CA THR A 94 0.90 24.24 -20.23
C THR A 94 -0.39 23.90 -20.97
N ASP A 95 -0.87 22.63 -20.86
CA ASP A 95 -2.12 22.17 -21.46
C ASP A 95 -2.89 21.28 -20.45
N MET A 96 -4.07 21.75 -20.07
CA MET A 96 -4.95 21.03 -19.15
C MET A 96 -5.47 19.69 -19.69
N ARG A 97 -5.40 19.44 -20.98
CA ARG A 97 -5.82 18.14 -21.58
C ARG A 97 -4.78 17.05 -21.35
N SER A 98 -3.51 17.42 -21.22
CA SER A 98 -2.38 16.51 -21.00
C SER A 98 -1.70 16.74 -19.64
N TRP A 99 -2.40 17.30 -18.66
CA TRP A 99 -1.84 17.63 -17.35
C TRP A 99 -1.22 16.44 -16.63
N GLN A 100 -1.85 15.26 -16.73
CA GLN A 100 -1.35 14.03 -16.10
C GLN A 100 0.02 13.63 -16.65
N GLU A 101 0.17 13.61 -17.96
CA GLU A 101 1.43 13.33 -18.64
C GLU A 101 2.51 14.36 -18.25
N GLN A 102 2.19 15.66 -18.34
CA GLN A 102 3.12 16.72 -17.95
C GLN A 102 3.55 16.63 -16.48
N CYS A 103 2.62 16.27 -15.58
CA CYS A 103 2.96 16.03 -14.18
C CYS A 103 3.86 14.81 -14.02
N SER A 104 3.60 13.73 -14.73
CA SER A 104 4.39 12.50 -14.66
C SER A 104 5.84 12.74 -15.10
N GLN A 105 6.04 13.45 -16.19
CA GLN A 105 7.36 13.80 -16.70
C GLN A 105 8.19 14.64 -15.71
N ASN A 106 7.53 15.45 -14.89
CA ASN A 106 8.19 16.39 -13.99
C ASN A 106 8.28 15.91 -12.54
N MET A 107 7.40 15.01 -12.11
CA MET A 107 7.31 14.63 -10.70
C MET A 107 6.87 13.18 -10.53
N ARG A 108 7.77 12.36 -10.00
CA ARG A 108 7.49 10.94 -9.70
C ARG A 108 6.51 10.78 -8.54
N HIS A 109 5.72 9.71 -8.61
CA HIS A 109 4.79 9.30 -7.56
C HIS A 109 5.12 7.89 -7.07
N LEU A 110 5.67 7.77 -5.87
CA LEU A 110 5.99 6.49 -5.24
C LEU A 110 4.86 6.06 -4.31
N TRP A 111 4.40 4.83 -4.44
CA TRP A 111 3.34 4.24 -3.62
C TRP A 111 3.91 3.18 -2.69
N LEU A 112 3.56 3.22 -1.42
CA LEU A 112 4.04 2.29 -0.40
C LEU A 112 2.87 1.60 0.29
N SER A 113 2.98 0.28 0.47
CA SER A 113 2.06 -0.53 1.25
C SER A 113 2.81 -1.69 1.89
N ASP A 114 2.36 -2.17 3.05
CA ASP A 114 2.86 -3.41 3.66
C ASP A 114 2.08 -4.65 3.22
N CYS A 115 1.08 -4.48 2.36
CA CYS A 115 0.34 -5.57 1.75
C CYS A 115 1.11 -6.17 0.55
N GLU A 116 1.91 -7.22 0.83
CA GLU A 116 2.74 -7.88 -0.20
C GLU A 116 1.92 -8.38 -1.40
N SER A 117 0.71 -8.91 -1.15
CA SER A 117 -0.16 -9.38 -2.23
C SER A 117 -0.62 -8.25 -3.13
N LEU A 118 -0.99 -7.08 -2.58
CA LEU A 118 -1.36 -5.92 -3.39
C LEU A 118 -0.19 -5.47 -4.28
N VAL A 119 0.99 -5.30 -3.67
CA VAL A 119 2.19 -4.87 -4.40
C VAL A 119 2.57 -5.88 -5.50
N SER A 120 2.44 -7.18 -5.23
CA SER A 120 2.71 -8.22 -6.22
C SER A 120 1.73 -8.15 -7.40
N HIS A 121 0.43 -7.96 -7.15
CA HIS A 121 -0.56 -7.78 -8.21
C HIS A 121 -0.29 -6.53 -9.03
N LEU A 122 0.10 -5.42 -8.40
CA LEU A 122 0.38 -4.17 -9.11
C LEU A 122 1.67 -4.24 -9.94
N LYS A 123 2.70 -4.96 -9.47
CA LYS A 123 3.95 -5.16 -10.22
C LYS A 123 3.83 -6.13 -11.39
N ASN A 124 2.81 -6.96 -11.42
CA ASN A 124 2.57 -7.86 -12.55
C ASN A 124 1.78 -7.12 -13.64
N PRO A 125 2.37 -6.83 -14.81
CA PRO A 125 1.65 -6.15 -15.89
C PRO A 125 0.50 -6.98 -16.44
N LYS A 126 0.58 -8.31 -16.36
CA LYS A 126 -0.46 -9.21 -16.86
C LYS A 126 -1.74 -9.09 -16.05
N ASN A 127 -2.87 -9.16 -16.76
CA ASN A 127 -4.18 -9.18 -16.14
C ASN A 127 -4.48 -10.57 -15.59
N GLU A 128 -4.38 -10.72 -14.26
CA GLU A 128 -4.79 -11.94 -13.59
C GLU A 128 -6.31 -11.96 -13.38
N ARG A 129 -6.92 -13.09 -13.73
CA ARG A 129 -8.36 -13.27 -13.50
C ARG A 129 -8.59 -13.49 -12.00
N MET A 130 -9.28 -12.54 -11.37
CA MET A 130 -9.66 -12.63 -9.97
C MET A 130 -11.11 -13.11 -9.84
N GLU A 131 -11.40 -13.95 -8.85
CA GLU A 131 -12.77 -14.38 -8.55
C GLU A 131 -13.68 -13.20 -8.17
N ASN A 132 -13.13 -12.22 -7.48
CA ASN A 132 -13.87 -11.01 -7.09
C ASN A 132 -13.75 -9.95 -8.20
N VAL A 133 -14.79 -9.83 -9.01
CA VAL A 133 -14.85 -8.88 -10.14
C VAL A 133 -14.64 -7.43 -9.71
N ARG A 134 -15.20 -7.01 -8.56
CA ARG A 134 -15.03 -5.63 -8.06
C ARG A 134 -13.59 -5.35 -7.69
N LEU A 135 -12.94 -6.26 -6.98
CA LEU A 135 -11.52 -6.15 -6.65
C LEU A 135 -10.67 -6.13 -7.92
N SER A 136 -11.03 -6.95 -8.92
CA SER A 136 -10.34 -6.94 -10.22
C SER A 136 -10.41 -5.57 -10.89
N ILE A 137 -11.56 -4.90 -10.87
CA ILE A 137 -11.73 -3.55 -11.43
C ILE A 137 -10.88 -2.53 -10.66
N ASP A 138 -10.90 -2.55 -9.32
CA ASP A 138 -10.11 -1.62 -8.50
C ASP A 138 -8.60 -1.81 -8.75
N ILE A 139 -8.12 -3.06 -8.84
CA ILE A 139 -6.71 -3.37 -9.15
C ILE A 139 -6.36 -2.98 -10.58
N GLN A 140 -7.24 -3.18 -11.54
CA GLN A 140 -7.00 -2.73 -12.92
C GLN A 140 -6.90 -1.21 -13.02
N GLY A 141 -7.76 -0.48 -12.31
CA GLY A 141 -7.63 0.99 -12.24
C GLY A 141 -6.29 1.44 -11.67
N LEU A 142 -5.82 0.80 -10.58
CA LEU A 142 -4.50 1.08 -10.01
C LEU A 142 -3.36 0.72 -10.98
N LYS A 143 -3.47 -0.42 -11.67
CA LYS A 143 -2.48 -0.82 -12.69
C LYS A 143 -2.44 0.18 -13.83
N GLN A 144 -3.58 0.63 -14.33
CA GLN A 144 -3.64 1.63 -15.38
C GLN A 144 -2.89 2.89 -14.98
N LEU A 145 -3.11 3.41 -13.76
CA LEU A 145 -2.40 4.57 -13.24
C LEU A 145 -0.90 4.33 -13.08
N LEU A 146 -0.49 3.11 -12.71
CA LEU A 146 0.91 2.76 -12.47
C LEU A 146 1.69 2.55 -13.77
N TRP A 147 1.04 1.92 -14.77
CA TRP A 147 1.64 1.49 -16.03
C TRP A 147 1.22 2.38 -17.21
N GLU A 148 0.57 3.52 -16.93
CA GLU A 148 0.15 4.43 -17.99
C GLU A 148 1.40 4.99 -18.68
N THR A 149 1.54 4.66 -19.96
CA THR A 149 2.61 5.19 -20.81
C THR A 149 2.01 6.10 -21.86
N SER A 150 2.74 7.16 -22.21
CA SER A 150 2.38 8.07 -23.30
C SER A 150 2.29 7.39 -24.69
N ASP A 151 2.80 6.17 -24.82
CA ASP A 151 2.95 5.46 -26.09
C ASP A 151 1.71 4.68 -26.54
N GLY A 152 0.62 4.70 -25.77
CA GLY A 152 -0.63 4.01 -26.10
C GLY A 152 -0.53 2.48 -26.14
N LYS A 153 0.52 1.90 -25.55
CA LYS A 153 0.68 0.45 -25.44
C LYS A 153 -0.38 -0.14 -24.51
N ASN A 154 -0.89 -1.32 -24.87
CA ASN A 154 -1.75 -2.07 -23.98
C ASN A 154 -0.97 -2.56 -22.74
N LEU A 155 -1.64 -2.63 -21.58
CA LEU A 155 -1.04 -3.12 -20.32
C LEU A 155 -0.34 -4.48 -20.47
N ASP A 156 -0.85 -5.36 -21.33
CA ASP A 156 -0.30 -6.70 -21.57
C ASP A 156 1.01 -6.67 -22.39
N GLU A 157 1.33 -5.56 -23.05
CA GLU A 157 2.52 -5.37 -23.88
C GLU A 157 3.66 -4.70 -23.10
N LEU A 158 3.36 -4.16 -21.89
CA LEU A 158 4.35 -3.46 -21.06
C LEU A 158 5.30 -4.46 -20.40
N LYS A 159 6.57 -4.14 -20.40
CA LYS A 159 7.60 -4.86 -19.65
C LYS A 159 7.84 -4.15 -18.32
N ALA A 160 8.43 -4.87 -17.36
CA ALA A 160 8.81 -4.29 -16.07
C ALA A 160 9.71 -3.05 -16.19
N GLU A 161 10.44 -2.94 -17.29
CA GLU A 161 11.35 -1.83 -17.64
C GLU A 161 10.59 -0.57 -18.09
N ASP A 162 9.34 -0.74 -18.57
CA ASP A 162 8.50 0.36 -19.05
C ASP A 162 7.75 1.11 -17.91
N VAL A 163 7.96 0.72 -16.64
CA VAL A 163 7.42 1.44 -15.45
C VAL A 163 8.17 2.76 -15.32
N ALA A 164 7.78 3.73 -16.11
CA ALA A 164 8.59 4.90 -16.31
C ALA A 164 8.63 5.83 -15.07
N GLU A 165 7.51 6.15 -14.45
CA GLU A 165 7.49 7.33 -13.59
C GLU A 165 6.80 7.13 -12.25
N ASN A 166 5.82 6.24 -12.20
CA ASN A 166 5.21 5.80 -10.95
C ASN A 166 5.86 4.49 -10.52
N ALA A 167 6.03 4.30 -9.23
CA ALA A 167 6.59 3.07 -8.69
C ALA A 167 5.79 2.63 -7.47
N VAL A 168 5.65 1.33 -7.28
CA VAL A 168 5.06 0.75 -6.08
C VAL A 168 6.08 -0.11 -5.36
N ARG A 169 6.19 0.05 -4.03
CA ARG A 169 7.10 -0.73 -3.17
C ARG A 169 6.35 -1.32 -1.99
N TRP A 170 6.70 -2.55 -1.69
CA TRP A 170 6.37 -3.13 -0.41
C TRP A 170 7.31 -2.59 0.67
N ILE A 171 6.76 -2.27 1.84
CA ILE A 171 7.52 -1.88 3.02
C ILE A 171 7.21 -2.80 4.19
N ASP A 172 8.16 -2.88 5.10
CA ASP A 172 7.97 -3.62 6.34
C ASP A 172 6.90 -2.96 7.22
N THR A 173 5.99 -3.76 7.81
CA THR A 173 4.97 -3.25 8.74
C THR A 173 5.56 -2.43 9.89
N SER A 174 6.81 -2.73 10.33
CA SER A 174 7.49 -1.93 11.36
C SER A 174 7.86 -0.51 10.92
N CYS A 175 7.83 -0.23 9.61
CA CYS A 175 8.08 1.08 9.02
C CYS A 175 6.78 1.78 8.60
N MET A 176 5.62 1.14 8.82
CA MET A 176 4.32 1.63 8.38
C MET A 176 3.84 2.78 9.28
N VAL A 177 4.01 4.00 8.80
CA VAL A 177 3.64 5.22 9.56
C VAL A 177 2.14 5.41 9.69
N VAL A 178 1.34 4.82 8.80
CA VAL A 178 -0.12 4.97 8.79
C VAL A 178 -0.88 3.88 9.54
N ASP A 179 -0.22 2.86 10.05
CA ASP A 179 -0.82 1.79 10.87
C ASP A 179 -1.62 2.34 12.06
N CYS A 180 -1.10 3.35 12.74
CA CYS A 180 -1.76 3.99 13.87
C CYS A 180 -3.01 4.80 13.49
N LEU A 181 -3.24 5.02 12.20
CA LEU A 181 -4.44 5.68 11.68
C LEU A 181 -5.57 4.69 11.38
N THR A 182 -5.26 3.39 11.29
CA THR A 182 -6.22 2.31 11.02
C THR A 182 -6.39 1.35 12.20
N LYS A 183 -5.42 1.31 13.11
CA LYS A 183 -5.34 0.36 14.23
C LYS A 183 -5.11 1.10 15.54
N ARG A 184 -5.66 0.58 16.64
CA ARG A 184 -5.35 1.08 17.99
C ARG A 184 -3.97 0.59 18.42
N MET A 185 -2.94 1.39 18.21
CA MET A 185 -1.57 1.08 18.54
C MET A 185 -0.76 2.32 18.90
N ASN A 186 0.43 2.12 19.43
CA ASN A 186 1.33 3.22 19.73
C ASN A 186 1.85 3.87 18.43
N PRO A 187 1.71 5.19 18.22
CA PRO A 187 2.08 5.88 16.99
C PRO A 187 3.58 6.20 16.89
N ASN A 188 4.47 5.42 17.49
CA ASN A 188 5.90 5.71 17.59
C ASN A 188 6.55 6.01 16.23
N VAL A 189 6.18 5.27 15.17
CA VAL A 189 6.75 5.48 13.83
C VAL A 189 6.34 6.84 13.27
N LEU A 190 5.06 7.20 13.44
CA LEU A 190 4.53 8.51 13.03
C LEU A 190 5.15 9.64 13.86
N LEU A 191 5.26 9.49 15.18
CA LEU A 191 5.88 10.50 16.04
C LEU A 191 7.35 10.71 15.69
N LYS A 192 8.10 9.65 15.38
CA LYS A 192 9.49 9.74 14.89
C LYS A 192 9.56 10.53 13.58
N LEU A 193 8.67 10.24 12.61
CA LEU A 193 8.57 10.98 11.36
C LEU A 193 8.33 12.47 11.61
N MET A 194 7.34 12.79 12.45
CA MET A 194 7.00 14.19 12.78
C MET A 194 8.15 14.93 13.48
N ALA A 195 8.85 14.27 14.40
CA ALA A 195 9.94 14.87 15.14
C ALA A 195 11.20 15.10 14.29
N THR A 196 11.46 14.21 13.33
CA THR A 196 12.72 14.25 12.55
C THR A 196 12.56 14.87 11.16
N GLY A 197 11.33 14.97 10.63
CA GLY A 197 11.09 15.35 9.24
C GLY A 197 11.72 14.35 8.25
N ARG A 198 11.98 13.11 8.68
CA ARG A 198 12.60 12.07 7.87
C ARG A 198 11.80 10.79 7.90
N LEU A 199 11.54 10.24 6.73
CA LEU A 199 11.01 8.89 6.57
C LEU A 199 12.19 7.91 6.51
N ASP A 200 12.07 6.81 7.26
CA ASP A 200 13.04 5.71 7.30
C ASP A 200 12.28 4.40 7.04
N LEU A 201 12.60 3.73 5.95
CA LEU A 201 11.98 2.47 5.51
C LEU A 201 12.83 1.25 5.89
N ASN A 202 13.96 1.46 6.59
CA ASN A 202 14.80 0.38 7.05
C ASN A 202 14.16 -0.27 8.29
N PRO A 203 13.84 -1.58 8.24
CA PRO A 203 13.31 -2.29 9.40
C PRO A 203 14.33 -2.28 10.54
N THR A 204 13.86 -2.06 11.77
CA THR A 204 14.73 -2.14 12.94
C THR A 204 15.29 -3.56 13.13
N VAL A 205 16.48 -3.67 13.72
CA VAL A 205 17.10 -4.96 14.05
C VAL A 205 16.17 -5.82 14.90
N GLU A 206 15.46 -5.20 15.83
CA GLU A 206 14.46 -5.87 16.68
C GLU A 206 13.31 -6.47 15.85
N SER A 207 12.77 -5.73 14.89
CA SER A 207 11.74 -6.20 13.97
C SER A 207 12.21 -7.39 13.14
N GLN A 208 13.43 -7.33 12.62
CA GLN A 208 14.04 -8.43 11.87
C GLN A 208 14.19 -9.68 12.73
N MET A 209 14.64 -9.54 13.98
CA MET A 209 14.78 -10.63 14.94
C MET A 209 13.43 -11.27 15.29
N ILE A 210 12.39 -10.46 15.49
CA ILE A 210 11.02 -10.96 15.74
C ILE A 210 10.50 -11.76 14.53
N LYS A 211 10.72 -11.28 13.31
CA LYS A 211 10.33 -12.00 12.09
C LYS A 211 11.05 -13.33 11.97
N LEU A 212 12.36 -13.36 12.17
CA LEU A 212 13.15 -14.60 12.15
C LEU A 212 12.64 -15.62 13.18
N ARG A 213 12.31 -15.17 14.40
CA ARG A 213 11.72 -16.05 15.42
C ARG A 213 10.36 -16.61 14.99
N LYS A 214 9.48 -15.75 14.44
CA LYS A 214 8.17 -16.21 13.92
C LYS A 214 8.30 -17.18 12.75
N GLN A 215 9.24 -16.96 11.86
CA GLN A 215 9.51 -17.88 10.74
C GLN A 215 9.99 -19.24 11.23
N LYS A 216 10.93 -19.27 12.19
CA LYS A 216 11.40 -20.53 12.80
C LYS A 216 10.27 -21.28 13.50
N GLN A 217 9.40 -20.59 14.24
CA GLN A 217 8.25 -21.21 14.89
C GLN A 217 7.23 -21.79 13.88
N ARG A 218 6.97 -21.07 12.78
CA ARG A 218 6.08 -21.57 11.70
C ARG A 218 6.68 -22.80 11.00
N ALA A 219 7.97 -22.77 10.72
CA ALA A 219 8.69 -23.91 10.12
C ALA A 219 8.65 -25.15 11.04
N SER A 220 8.89 -24.98 12.34
CA SER A 220 8.80 -26.03 13.33
C SER A 220 7.39 -26.64 13.43
N LYS A 221 6.34 -25.80 13.51
CA LYS A 221 4.94 -26.26 13.51
C LYS A 221 4.58 -27.03 12.23
N LYS A 222 5.05 -26.58 11.07
CA LYS A 222 4.81 -27.23 9.79
C LYS A 222 5.54 -28.57 9.69
N ALA A 223 6.74 -28.70 10.26
CA ALA A 223 7.48 -29.95 10.34
C ALA A 223 6.79 -30.97 11.27
N MET A 224 6.34 -30.52 12.45
CA MET A 224 5.59 -31.37 13.37
C MET A 224 4.28 -31.88 12.76
N ALA A 225 3.51 -31.01 12.09
CA ALA A 225 2.27 -31.42 11.43
C ALA A 225 2.51 -32.44 10.32
N LYS A 226 3.60 -32.34 9.58
CA LYS A 226 3.99 -33.33 8.56
C LYS A 226 4.42 -34.66 9.15
N SER A 227 5.10 -34.67 10.29
CA SER A 227 5.51 -35.91 10.97
C SER A 227 4.30 -36.63 11.57
N SER A 228 3.36 -35.89 12.17
CA SER A 228 2.12 -36.49 12.70
C SER A 228 1.23 -37.09 11.61
N ALA A 229 1.11 -36.41 10.46
CA ALA A 229 0.36 -36.95 9.32
C ALA A 229 1.01 -38.19 8.71
N LYS A 230 2.34 -38.30 8.70
CA LYS A 230 3.04 -39.51 8.26
C LYS A 230 2.86 -40.68 9.24
N GLN A 231 2.82 -40.44 10.54
CA GLN A 231 2.58 -41.50 11.54
C GLN A 231 1.15 -42.03 11.51
N GLN A 232 0.16 -41.22 11.16
CA GLN A 232 -1.23 -41.70 11.00
C GLN A 232 -1.38 -42.65 9.80
N ILE A 233 -0.73 -42.38 8.69
CA ILE A 233 -0.80 -43.21 7.48
C ILE A 233 -0.15 -44.61 7.72
N VAL A 234 0.88 -44.68 8.57
CA VAL A 234 1.59 -45.95 8.88
C VAL A 234 0.82 -46.83 9.89
N ASN A 235 -0.14 -46.24 10.63
CA ASN A 235 -0.94 -47.00 11.62
C ASN A 235 -2.30 -47.45 11.06
N ASP A 236 -2.70 -47.04 9.87
CA ASP A 236 -3.96 -47.43 9.20
C ASP A 236 -3.75 -48.52 8.12
N ASP A 237 -2.50 -48.99 7.90
CA ASP A 237 -2.13 -50.14 7.11
C ASP A 237 -1.80 -51.36 8.06
#